data_56649be9446c0465ea04b0b73c409322
#
_entry.id   56649be9446c0465ea04b0b73c409322
#
_cell.length_a   1.000
_cell.length_b   1.000
_cell.length_c   1.000
_cell.angle_alpha   90.00
_cell.angle_beta   90.00
_cell.angle_gamma   90.00
#
_symmetry.space_group_name_H-M   'P 1'
#
loop_
_entity.id
_entity.type
_entity.pdbx_description
1 polymer ?
#
loop_
_entity_poly.entity_id
_entity_poly.type
_entity_poly.pdbx_seq_one_letter_code
_entity_poly.pdbx_strand_id
1 'polypeptide(L)'
;MLNTFKFRSALCLAALALLGPAALSAADGPFASLDPKAISIRLPADLQWKGSENGIEVIPLAGDASKPGLYVILVKWSAHHNSRPHFHPNDRFITVLSGTWWVNTGRNYDPEHMKPVPAGSFVQHYAKEVHYDGAKEGDVILEIVGMGPETLTPAEAK
;
A
#
# COMPACT_ATOMS: atom_id res chain seq x y z
N MET A 1 74.63 21.87 -2.12
CA MET A 1 73.68 21.86 -3.26
C MET A 1 72.69 20.76 -3.00
N LEU A 2 71.53 21.11 -2.46
CA LEU A 2 70.43 20.18 -2.22
C LEU A 2 69.34 20.36 -3.32
N ASN A 3 69.08 19.28 -4.03
CA ASN A 3 68.12 19.25 -5.10
C ASN A 3 66.78 18.74 -4.52
N THR A 4 65.76 19.62 -4.47
CA THR A 4 64.44 19.28 -3.98
C THR A 4 63.54 18.79 -5.14
N PHE A 5 63.26 17.48 -5.14
CA PHE A 5 62.27 16.86 -6.03
C PHE A 5 60.84 17.17 -5.53
N LYS A 6 60.07 17.91 -6.32
CA LYS A 6 58.63 18.12 -6.07
C LYS A 6 57.80 17.00 -6.69
N PHE A 7 57.22 16.12 -5.86
CA PHE A 7 56.19 15.19 -6.28
C PHE A 7 54.87 15.94 -6.49
N ARG A 8 54.40 15.94 -7.71
CA ARG A 8 53.02 16.36 -8.02
C ARG A 8 52.13 15.11 -7.99
N SER A 9 51.35 14.97 -6.92
CA SER A 9 50.26 13.97 -6.84
C SER A 9 49.08 14.44 -7.68
N ALA A 10 48.79 13.75 -8.79
CA ALA A 10 47.58 13.90 -9.55
C ALA A 10 46.47 13.06 -8.88
N LEU A 11 45.50 13.73 -8.28
CA LEU A 11 44.33 13.10 -7.69
C LEU A 11 43.31 12.83 -8.81
N CYS A 12 43.25 11.59 -9.30
CA CYS A 12 42.16 11.17 -10.20
C CYS A 12 40.90 10.94 -9.37
N LEU A 13 39.97 11.87 -9.44
CA LEU A 13 38.58 11.65 -8.96
C LEU A 13 37.88 10.73 -9.96
N ALA A 14 37.69 9.46 -9.61
CA ALA A 14 36.80 8.57 -10.32
C ALA A 14 35.37 8.91 -9.89
N ALA A 15 34.60 9.54 -10.79
CA ALA A 15 33.17 9.74 -10.59
C ALA A 15 32.45 8.39 -10.78
N LEU A 16 32.02 7.77 -9.67
CA LEU A 16 31.17 6.59 -9.67
C LEU A 16 29.75 7.06 -10.03
N ALA A 17 29.37 6.89 -11.28
CA ALA A 17 27.98 7.12 -11.71
C ALA A 17 27.10 5.99 -11.12
N LEU A 18 26.32 6.30 -10.11
CA LEU A 18 25.25 5.44 -9.61
C LEU A 18 24.15 5.38 -10.67
N LEU A 19 24.21 4.38 -11.55
CA LEU A 19 23.09 3.98 -12.41
C LEU A 19 22.02 3.37 -11.48
N GLY A 20 21.03 4.18 -11.09
CA GLY A 20 19.81 3.67 -10.46
C GLY A 20 19.11 2.69 -11.42
N PRO A 21 18.34 1.71 -10.90
CA PRO A 21 17.57 0.82 -11.76
C PRO A 21 16.61 1.65 -12.62
N ALA A 22 16.80 1.61 -13.94
CA ALA A 22 15.85 2.19 -14.87
C ALA A 22 14.53 1.44 -14.71
N ALA A 23 13.46 2.16 -14.35
CA ALA A 23 12.11 1.59 -14.39
C ALA A 23 11.83 1.21 -15.83
N LEU A 24 11.70 -0.10 -16.12
CA LEU A 24 11.24 -0.56 -17.43
C LEU A 24 9.83 -0.02 -17.63
N SER A 25 9.65 0.87 -18.60
CA SER A 25 8.35 1.29 -19.06
C SER A 25 7.62 0.08 -19.67
N ALA A 26 6.32 -0.05 -19.43
CA ALA A 26 5.52 -1.11 -20.05
C ALA A 26 5.59 -1.05 -21.59
N ALA A 27 5.95 0.10 -22.17
CA ALA A 27 6.14 0.29 -23.62
C ALA A 27 7.40 -0.38 -24.19
N ASP A 28 8.43 -0.66 -23.37
CA ASP A 28 9.72 -1.23 -23.80
C ASP A 28 10.00 -2.60 -23.18
N GLY A 29 9.04 -3.16 -22.43
CA GLY A 29 9.17 -4.39 -21.68
C GLY A 29 8.50 -5.60 -22.33
N PRO A 30 8.39 -6.73 -21.62
CA PRO A 30 7.80 -7.97 -22.12
C PRO A 30 6.32 -7.84 -22.52
N PHE A 31 5.67 -6.73 -22.18
CA PHE A 31 4.26 -6.43 -22.49
C PHE A 31 4.06 -5.47 -23.67
N ALA A 32 5.15 -5.02 -24.34
CA ALA A 32 5.09 -4.03 -25.43
C ALA A 32 4.23 -4.45 -26.64
N SER A 33 4.03 -5.78 -26.82
CA SER A 33 3.17 -6.32 -27.89
C SER A 33 1.69 -6.38 -27.54
N LEU A 34 1.29 -6.05 -26.32
CA LEU A 34 -0.11 -6.09 -25.90
C LEU A 34 -0.83 -4.81 -26.32
N ASP A 35 -2.06 -4.95 -26.78
CA ASP A 35 -2.91 -3.81 -27.07
C ASP A 35 -3.35 -3.13 -25.74
N PRO A 36 -2.93 -1.88 -25.47
CA PRO A 36 -3.28 -1.18 -24.23
C PRO A 36 -4.77 -0.83 -24.12
N LYS A 37 -5.55 -0.95 -25.22
CA LYS A 37 -7.01 -0.82 -25.19
C LYS A 37 -7.69 -2.09 -24.71
N ALA A 38 -7.04 -3.24 -24.83
CA ALA A 38 -7.56 -4.54 -24.41
C ALA A 38 -7.10 -4.89 -22.98
N ILE A 39 -5.86 -4.57 -22.62
CA ILE A 39 -5.26 -4.95 -21.34
C ILE A 39 -4.46 -3.78 -20.76
N SER A 40 -4.74 -3.42 -19.52
CA SER A 40 -3.93 -2.49 -18.73
C SER A 40 -3.14 -3.25 -17.66
N ILE A 41 -1.84 -3.03 -17.61
CA ILE A 41 -0.94 -3.69 -16.66
C ILE A 41 -0.27 -2.62 -15.78
N ARG A 42 -0.26 -2.87 -14.47
CA ARG A 42 0.51 -2.10 -13.48
C ARG A 42 1.42 -3.07 -12.74
N LEU A 43 2.71 -2.93 -12.91
CA LEU A 43 3.70 -3.75 -12.24
C LEU A 43 3.92 -3.28 -10.80
N PRO A 44 4.44 -4.14 -9.90
CA PRO A 44 4.75 -3.71 -8.53
C PRO A 44 5.65 -2.47 -8.45
N ALA A 45 6.58 -2.30 -9.40
CA ALA A 45 7.42 -1.11 -9.50
C ALA A 45 6.68 0.19 -9.86
N ASP A 46 5.49 0.08 -10.47
CA ASP A 46 4.62 1.22 -10.82
C ASP A 46 3.75 1.66 -9.63
N LEU A 47 3.69 0.86 -8.57
CA LEU A 47 2.89 1.11 -7.39
C LEU A 47 3.69 1.95 -6.40
N GLN A 48 3.44 3.25 -6.39
CA GLN A 48 4.15 4.21 -5.55
C GLN A 48 3.44 4.38 -4.20
N TRP A 49 4.00 3.79 -3.15
CA TRP A 49 3.60 4.05 -1.78
C TRP A 49 4.20 5.39 -1.32
N LYS A 50 3.39 6.28 -0.79
CA LYS A 50 3.81 7.65 -0.46
C LYS A 50 4.16 7.88 1.00
N GLY A 51 3.99 6.89 1.83
CA GLY A 51 4.07 7.05 3.28
C GLY A 51 2.91 7.88 3.85
N SER A 52 2.49 7.57 5.07
CA SER A 52 1.40 8.25 5.73
C SER A 52 1.69 8.40 7.22
N GLU A 53 1.48 9.59 7.76
CA GLU A 53 1.59 9.86 9.20
C GLU A 53 0.61 9.02 10.03
N ASN A 54 -0.52 8.61 9.42
CA ASN A 54 -1.54 7.77 10.07
C ASN A 54 -1.30 6.27 9.88
N GLY A 55 -0.17 5.87 9.26
CA GLY A 55 0.17 4.48 9.02
C GLY A 55 -0.70 3.79 7.97
N ILE A 56 -1.51 4.50 7.19
CA ILE A 56 -2.33 3.98 6.10
C ILE A 56 -1.91 4.63 4.79
N GLU A 57 -1.62 3.81 3.78
CA GLU A 57 -1.36 4.26 2.42
C GLU A 57 -2.35 3.60 1.46
N VAL A 58 -2.86 4.36 0.49
CA VAL A 58 -3.84 3.88 -0.48
C VAL A 58 -3.37 4.13 -1.90
N ILE A 59 -3.45 3.10 -2.75
CA ILE A 59 -3.19 3.21 -4.18
C ILE A 59 -4.46 2.81 -4.95
N PRO A 60 -5.10 3.71 -5.70
CA PRO A 60 -6.21 3.34 -6.58
C PRO A 60 -5.69 2.51 -7.75
N LEU A 61 -6.29 1.34 -7.98
CA LEU A 61 -6.02 0.47 -9.12
C LEU A 61 -7.03 0.69 -10.24
N ALA A 62 -8.31 0.77 -9.91
CA ALA A 62 -9.41 1.02 -10.85
C ALA A 62 -10.52 1.81 -10.18
N GLY A 63 -11.25 2.60 -10.96
CA GLY A 63 -12.34 3.43 -10.47
C GLY A 63 -11.88 4.57 -9.55
N ASP A 64 -12.84 5.16 -8.85
CA ASP A 64 -12.64 6.26 -7.90
C ASP A 64 -13.54 6.01 -6.69
N ALA A 65 -12.95 5.69 -5.56
CA ALA A 65 -13.70 5.35 -4.34
C ALA A 65 -14.57 6.51 -3.82
N SER A 66 -14.30 7.76 -4.21
CA SER A 66 -15.10 8.93 -3.82
C SER A 66 -16.38 9.12 -4.66
N LYS A 67 -16.55 8.36 -5.76
CA LYS A 67 -17.65 8.49 -6.72
C LYS A 67 -18.51 7.23 -6.78
N PRO A 68 -19.77 7.34 -7.23
CA PRO A 68 -20.57 6.15 -7.51
C PRO A 68 -19.92 5.24 -8.55
N GLY A 69 -19.93 3.93 -8.30
CA GLY A 69 -19.37 2.91 -9.19
C GLY A 69 -18.38 1.99 -8.49
N LEU A 70 -17.92 0.98 -9.24
CA LEU A 70 -16.91 0.04 -8.78
C LEU A 70 -15.58 0.75 -8.56
N TYR A 71 -14.91 0.43 -7.45
CA TYR A 71 -13.51 0.78 -7.23
C TYR A 71 -12.70 -0.44 -6.79
N VAL A 72 -11.41 -0.41 -7.12
CA VAL A 72 -10.40 -1.35 -6.62
C VAL A 72 -9.23 -0.53 -6.12
N ILE A 73 -8.82 -0.76 -4.87
CA ILE A 73 -7.70 -0.09 -4.24
C ILE A 73 -6.77 -1.09 -3.56
N LEU A 74 -5.49 -0.73 -3.46
CA LEU A 74 -4.60 -1.33 -2.48
C LEU A 74 -4.54 -0.44 -1.25
N VAL A 75 -4.53 -1.09 -0.10
CA VAL A 75 -4.35 -0.43 1.20
C VAL A 75 -3.16 -1.08 1.90
N LYS A 76 -2.20 -0.28 2.33
CA LYS A 76 -1.12 -0.74 3.21
C LYS A 76 -1.33 -0.15 4.59
N TRP A 77 -1.34 -1.00 5.59
CA TRP A 77 -1.20 -0.64 6.99
C TRP A 77 0.27 -0.83 7.39
N SER A 78 0.87 0.21 7.93
CA SER A 78 2.19 0.10 8.56
C SER A 78 2.07 -0.60 9.91
N ALA A 79 3.13 -1.29 10.32
CA ALA A 79 3.21 -1.94 11.62
C ALA A 79 2.78 -1.00 12.76
N HIS A 80 2.10 -1.54 13.78
CA HIS A 80 1.61 -0.84 14.97
C HIS A 80 0.54 0.24 14.72
N HIS A 81 -0.12 0.22 13.55
CA HIS A 81 -1.23 1.13 13.23
C HIS A 81 -2.52 0.34 13.04
N ASN A 82 -3.59 0.86 13.60
CA ASN A 82 -4.94 0.30 13.45
C ASN A 82 -6.00 1.40 13.51
N SER A 83 -7.17 1.11 12.95
CA SER A 83 -8.34 1.96 13.02
C SER A 83 -9.02 1.88 14.39
N ARG A 84 -9.86 2.87 14.67
CA ARG A 84 -10.85 2.81 15.75
C ARG A 84 -12.15 2.23 15.20
N PRO A 85 -13.09 1.75 16.06
CA PRO A 85 -14.38 1.25 15.63
C PRO A 85 -15.10 2.21 14.68
N HIS A 86 -15.44 1.69 13.50
CA HIS A 86 -16.09 2.43 12.43
C HIS A 86 -16.90 1.51 11.54
N PHE A 87 -17.64 2.07 10.59
CA PHE A 87 -18.34 1.33 9.54
C PHE A 87 -18.29 2.06 8.19
N HIS A 88 -18.58 1.33 7.14
CA HIS A 88 -18.69 1.83 5.76
C HIS A 88 -20.10 1.72 5.23
N PRO A 89 -20.52 2.58 4.27
CA PRO A 89 -21.90 2.59 3.76
C PRO A 89 -22.25 1.36 2.93
N ASN A 90 -21.28 0.75 2.27
CA ASN A 90 -21.42 -0.36 1.34
C ASN A 90 -20.57 -1.56 1.75
N ASP A 91 -20.93 -2.74 1.22
CA ASP A 91 -20.08 -3.94 1.36
C ASP A 91 -18.72 -3.72 0.73
N ARG A 92 -17.69 -4.31 1.35
CA ARG A 92 -16.32 -4.31 0.85
C ARG A 92 -15.81 -5.74 0.83
N PHE A 93 -15.13 -6.10 -0.25
CA PHE A 93 -14.53 -7.41 -0.47
C PHE A 93 -13.01 -7.24 -0.40
N ILE A 94 -12.38 -7.91 0.55
CA ILE A 94 -10.99 -7.68 0.91
C ILE A 94 -10.20 -8.96 0.73
N THR A 95 -9.08 -8.89 0.02
CA THR A 95 -8.08 -9.96 -0.05
C THR A 95 -6.82 -9.51 0.69
N VAL A 96 -6.33 -10.33 1.61
CA VAL A 96 -5.05 -10.09 2.26
C VAL A 96 -3.94 -10.55 1.33
N LEU A 97 -3.18 -9.61 0.76
CA LEU A 97 -2.12 -9.91 -0.22
C LEU A 97 -0.79 -10.26 0.45
N SER A 98 -0.45 -9.59 1.55
CA SER A 98 0.78 -9.86 2.31
C SER A 98 0.62 -9.49 3.77
N GLY A 99 1.45 -10.09 4.63
CA GLY A 99 1.44 -9.87 6.07
C GLY A 99 0.29 -10.57 6.80
N THR A 100 0.02 -10.12 8.02
CA THR A 100 -1.10 -10.56 8.86
C THR A 100 -1.96 -9.36 9.21
N TRP A 101 -3.18 -9.36 8.70
CA TRP A 101 -4.17 -8.35 9.01
C TRP A 101 -4.88 -8.69 10.32
N TRP A 102 -5.01 -7.74 11.20
CA TRP A 102 -5.66 -7.90 12.49
C TRP A 102 -7.02 -7.23 12.46
N VAL A 103 -8.08 -7.96 12.86
CA VAL A 103 -9.46 -7.49 12.76
C VAL A 103 -10.22 -7.76 14.06
N ASN A 104 -11.20 -6.92 14.34
CA ASN A 104 -12.21 -7.20 15.38
C ASN A 104 -13.51 -6.45 15.04
N THR A 105 -14.58 -6.74 15.78
CA THR A 105 -15.92 -6.20 15.57
C THR A 105 -16.46 -5.52 16.82
N GLY A 106 -17.52 -4.73 16.65
CA GLY A 106 -18.20 -4.05 17.74
C GLY A 106 -17.66 -2.65 18.05
N ARG A 107 -18.35 -1.98 18.96
CA ARG A 107 -18.11 -0.56 19.29
C ARG A 107 -17.07 -0.37 20.40
N ASN A 108 -16.80 -1.40 21.18
CA ASN A 108 -15.79 -1.35 22.24
C ASN A 108 -14.42 -1.65 21.62
N TYR A 109 -13.54 -0.67 21.64
CA TYR A 109 -12.20 -0.84 21.10
C TYR A 109 -11.35 -1.70 22.00
N ASP A 110 -10.92 -2.85 21.50
CA ASP A 110 -10.10 -3.83 22.22
C ASP A 110 -9.00 -4.37 21.27
N PRO A 111 -7.89 -3.64 21.12
CA PRO A 111 -6.82 -4.01 20.21
C PRO A 111 -6.08 -5.30 20.63
N GLU A 112 -6.09 -5.64 21.93
CA GLU A 112 -5.41 -6.83 22.41
C GLU A 112 -6.09 -8.13 21.95
N HIS A 113 -7.42 -8.11 21.79
CA HIS A 113 -8.20 -9.26 21.37
C HIS A 113 -8.54 -9.30 19.87
N MET A 114 -7.91 -8.48 19.05
CA MET A 114 -8.01 -8.58 17.60
C MET A 114 -7.56 -9.96 17.10
N LYS A 115 -8.17 -10.42 16.00
CA LYS A 115 -7.93 -11.76 15.43
C LYS A 115 -7.03 -11.65 14.20
N PRO A 116 -6.02 -12.53 14.06
CA PRO A 116 -5.13 -12.53 12.92
C PRO A 116 -5.79 -13.14 11.69
N VAL A 117 -5.63 -12.48 10.56
CA VAL A 117 -6.09 -12.91 9.24
C VAL A 117 -4.84 -12.94 8.32
N PRO A 118 -4.32 -14.12 7.97
CA PRO A 118 -3.08 -14.24 7.20
C PRO A 118 -3.28 -13.92 5.71
N ALA A 119 -2.16 -13.68 5.02
CA ALA A 119 -2.13 -13.53 3.56
C ALA A 119 -2.81 -14.72 2.85
N GLY A 120 -3.52 -14.43 1.75
CA GLY A 120 -4.36 -15.38 1.01
C GLY A 120 -5.79 -15.48 1.53
N SER A 121 -6.13 -14.85 2.65
CA SER A 121 -7.50 -14.84 3.17
C SER A 121 -8.38 -13.87 2.39
N PHE A 122 -9.66 -14.23 2.30
CA PHE A 122 -10.74 -13.38 1.83
C PHE A 122 -11.63 -12.97 3.01
N VAL A 123 -11.98 -11.69 3.09
CA VAL A 123 -12.84 -11.12 4.13
C VAL A 123 -13.89 -10.22 3.50
N GLN A 124 -15.12 -10.28 3.99
CA GLN A 124 -16.18 -9.34 3.61
C GLN A 124 -16.52 -8.46 4.81
N HIS A 125 -16.42 -7.16 4.62
CA HIS A 125 -17.04 -6.19 5.52
C HIS A 125 -18.45 -5.88 5.03
N TYR A 126 -19.44 -6.17 5.86
CA TYR A 126 -20.84 -5.87 5.54
C TYR A 126 -21.13 -4.39 5.74
N ALA A 127 -21.97 -3.86 4.88
CA ALA A 127 -22.43 -2.47 4.94
C ALA A 127 -22.99 -2.13 6.32
N LYS A 128 -22.51 -1.00 6.90
CA LYS A 128 -22.96 -0.44 8.18
C LYS A 128 -22.63 -1.29 9.42
N GLU A 129 -21.93 -2.41 9.28
CA GLU A 129 -21.49 -3.22 10.40
C GLU A 129 -20.17 -2.69 10.98
N VAL A 130 -20.13 -2.56 12.31
CA VAL A 130 -19.00 -1.95 13.02
C VAL A 130 -17.85 -2.91 13.16
N HIS A 131 -16.68 -2.48 12.72
CA HIS A 131 -15.41 -3.19 12.81
C HIS A 131 -14.25 -2.22 13.07
N TYR A 132 -13.09 -2.78 13.37
CA TYR A 132 -11.80 -2.10 13.37
C TYR A 132 -10.70 -3.08 13.01
N ASP A 133 -9.65 -2.58 12.40
CA ASP A 133 -8.62 -3.39 11.77
C ASP A 133 -7.27 -2.65 11.68
N GLY A 134 -6.20 -3.40 11.37
CA GLY A 134 -4.87 -2.82 11.21
C GLY A 134 -3.75 -3.85 11.20
N ALA A 135 -2.55 -3.39 11.55
CA ALA A 135 -1.33 -4.19 11.59
C ALA A 135 -0.69 -4.14 12.99
N LYS A 136 -0.14 -5.27 13.46
CA LYS A 136 0.64 -5.34 14.71
C LYS A 136 2.15 -5.30 14.41
N GLU A 137 2.84 -6.42 14.36
CA GLU A 137 4.30 -6.46 14.29
C GLU A 137 4.87 -6.13 12.89
N GLY A 138 4.09 -6.31 11.84
CA GLY A 138 4.55 -6.12 10.45
C GLY A 138 3.52 -5.41 9.59
N ASP A 139 3.98 -4.82 8.49
CA ASP A 139 3.10 -4.20 7.50
C ASP A 139 2.17 -5.25 6.88
N VAL A 140 0.97 -4.82 6.51
CA VAL A 140 0.01 -5.64 5.76
C VAL A 140 -0.44 -4.90 4.50
N ILE A 141 -0.60 -5.64 3.41
CA ILE A 141 -1.16 -5.11 2.16
C ILE A 141 -2.45 -5.86 1.85
N LEU A 142 -3.49 -5.09 1.59
CA LEU A 142 -4.83 -5.55 1.25
C LEU A 142 -5.21 -5.07 -0.15
N GLU A 143 -5.94 -5.90 -0.90
CA GLU A 143 -6.76 -5.43 -2.02
C GLU A 143 -8.19 -5.27 -1.51
N ILE A 144 -8.81 -4.14 -1.81
CA ILE A 144 -10.20 -3.87 -1.46
C ILE A 144 -10.98 -3.53 -2.73
N VAL A 145 -12.07 -4.27 -2.93
CA VAL A 145 -13.05 -4.03 -3.98
C VAL A 145 -14.36 -3.58 -3.33
N GLY A 146 -14.96 -2.53 -3.85
CA GLY A 146 -16.23 -2.01 -3.33
C GLY A 146 -16.99 -1.14 -4.31
N MET A 147 -18.15 -0.67 -3.87
CA MET A 147 -18.95 0.32 -4.59
C MET A 147 -18.85 1.66 -3.87
N GLY A 148 -18.45 2.70 -4.61
CA GLY A 148 -18.42 4.06 -4.08
C GLY A 148 -19.79 4.77 -4.14
N PRO A 149 -19.95 5.92 -3.48
CA PRO A 149 -18.91 6.61 -2.73
C PRO A 149 -18.57 5.91 -1.42
N GLU A 150 -17.28 5.84 -1.13
CA GLU A 150 -16.72 5.25 0.08
C GLU A 150 -16.57 6.32 1.16
N THR A 151 -16.99 6.03 2.36
CA THR A 151 -16.80 6.88 3.54
C THR A 151 -16.51 6.02 4.75
N LEU A 152 -15.84 6.59 5.74
CA LEU A 152 -15.62 6.00 7.05
C LEU A 152 -16.43 6.78 8.08
N THR A 153 -17.31 6.08 8.81
CA THR A 153 -18.13 6.68 9.88
C THR A 153 -17.66 6.14 11.23
N PRO A 154 -17.12 6.99 12.13
CA PRO A 154 -16.75 6.58 13.47
C PRO A 154 -17.94 6.02 14.25
N ALA A 155 -17.71 4.94 15.00
CA ALA A 155 -18.75 4.21 15.72
C ALA A 155 -18.32 3.68 17.11
N GLU A 156 -17.20 4.18 17.64
CA GLU A 156 -16.72 3.78 18.96
C GLU A 156 -17.73 4.15 20.06
N ALA A 157 -17.90 3.27 21.05
CA ALA A 157 -18.65 3.56 22.25
C ALA A 157 -17.97 4.69 23.05
N LYS A 158 -18.79 5.59 23.61
CA LYS A 158 -18.30 6.68 24.48
C LYS A 158 -18.05 6.16 25.90
#